data_8f6a236c174d80b0e4a87d50323b3b84
#
_entry.id   8f6a236c174d80b0e4a87d50323b3b84
#
_cell.length_a   1.000
_cell.length_b   1.000
_cell.length_c   1.000
_cell.angle_alpha   90.00
_cell.angle_beta   90.00
_cell.angle_gamma   90.00
#
_symmetry.space_group_name_H-M   'P 1'
#
loop_
_entity.id
_entity.type
_entity.pdbx_description
1 polymer ?
#
loop_
_entity_poly.entity_id
_entity_poly.type
_entity_poly.pdbx_seq_one_letter_code
_entity_poly.pdbx_strand_id
1 'polypeptide(L)'
;MGQKVHPYGFRLGVINNWKSRWIADKEYPELVQEDIKIRNYLRGRLANAAVSKIEIERKAKELSVDVHTARPGIVIGRKGSEVDKIRDDLMRMVGHDVSINIIEVPVPDLDAMLVARNIAEQISGRVSFRRAMKKAVGNTMRLGAQGIKVQCSGRLGGAEMARREWYREGRVPLHTLRADVDYGFVEARTTFGRIGVKVWIYKGDVTGRREDERAMPASLGSARSSRPRPPRPEKPAGAPAMMAVTEKAAQVPAAEEGARPSEEPSAEASGSAATEVAPAETAEVVAEAAEAVAETAEVVAEEASTEEATE
;
A
#
# COMPACT_ATOMS: atom_id res chain seq x y z
N MET A 1 -8.33 -25.19 -22.06
CA MET A 1 -8.19 -25.03 -20.58
C MET A 1 -9.43 -24.31 -20.08
N GLY A 2 -10.14 -24.87 -19.09
CA GLY A 2 -11.32 -24.24 -18.50
C GLY A 2 -11.02 -22.95 -17.74
N GLN A 3 -12.03 -22.12 -17.57
CA GLN A 3 -11.95 -20.93 -16.75
C GLN A 3 -11.79 -21.31 -15.27
N LYS A 4 -11.06 -20.47 -14.50
CA LYS A 4 -10.88 -20.68 -13.07
C LYS A 4 -11.78 -19.73 -12.29
N VAL A 5 -12.39 -20.23 -11.23
CA VAL A 5 -13.20 -19.43 -10.32
C VAL A 5 -12.32 -18.42 -9.62
N HIS A 6 -12.84 -17.23 -9.35
CA HIS A 6 -12.13 -16.19 -8.61
C HIS A 6 -11.92 -16.66 -7.16
N PRO A 7 -10.69 -16.65 -6.62
CA PRO A 7 -10.39 -17.23 -5.30
C PRO A 7 -11.21 -16.61 -4.16
N TYR A 8 -11.41 -15.29 -4.21
CA TYR A 8 -12.23 -14.58 -3.24
C TYR A 8 -13.71 -14.99 -3.34
N GLY A 9 -14.27 -15.03 -4.57
CA GLY A 9 -15.66 -15.41 -4.79
C GLY A 9 -15.96 -16.86 -4.39
N PHE A 10 -15.02 -17.78 -4.61
CA PHE A 10 -15.16 -19.19 -4.20
C PHE A 10 -15.31 -19.35 -2.68
N ARG A 11 -14.70 -18.42 -1.88
CA ARG A 11 -14.69 -18.45 -0.41
C ARG A 11 -15.64 -17.45 0.23
N LEU A 12 -16.46 -16.79 -0.58
CA LEU A 12 -17.42 -15.81 -0.11
C LEU A 12 -18.51 -16.49 0.75
N GLY A 13 -18.82 -15.90 1.90
CA GLY A 13 -19.75 -16.46 2.88
C GLY A 13 -19.18 -17.56 3.78
N VAL A 14 -17.97 -18.08 3.48
CA VAL A 14 -17.29 -19.09 4.31
C VAL A 14 -16.11 -18.49 5.06
N ILE A 15 -15.13 -17.91 4.31
CA ILE A 15 -13.96 -17.27 4.89
C ILE A 15 -14.06 -15.75 4.72
N ASN A 16 -14.41 -15.32 3.51
CA ASN A 16 -14.48 -13.90 3.15
C ASN A 16 -15.91 -13.39 3.27
N ASN A 17 -16.03 -12.13 3.68
CA ASN A 17 -17.30 -11.43 3.71
C ASN A 17 -17.48 -10.54 2.48
N TRP A 18 -18.70 -10.04 2.26
CA TRP A 18 -19.02 -9.09 1.19
C TRP A 18 -18.28 -7.76 1.39
N LYS A 19 -17.86 -7.14 0.29
CA LYS A 19 -17.23 -5.81 0.30
C LYS A 19 -18.24 -4.67 0.38
N SER A 20 -19.49 -4.94 0.03
CA SER A 20 -20.64 -4.07 0.25
C SER A 20 -21.65 -4.80 1.10
N ARG A 21 -22.09 -4.20 2.20
CA ARG A 21 -23.01 -4.76 3.19
C ARG A 21 -24.24 -3.87 3.29
N TRP A 22 -25.25 -4.17 2.49
CA TRP A 22 -26.54 -3.52 2.49
C TRP A 22 -27.56 -4.36 1.75
N ILE A 23 -28.85 -4.09 1.97
CA ILE A 23 -29.98 -4.75 1.31
C ILE A 23 -30.87 -3.67 0.74
N ALA A 24 -31.29 -3.82 -0.52
CA ALA A 24 -32.28 -2.99 -1.17
C ALA A 24 -33.03 -3.79 -2.22
N ASP A 25 -34.35 -3.52 -2.37
CA ASP A 25 -35.18 -4.18 -3.36
C ASP A 25 -35.26 -3.39 -4.67
N LYS A 26 -35.87 -2.20 -4.61
CA LYS A 26 -36.13 -1.36 -5.81
C LYS A 26 -34.95 -0.50 -6.22
N GLU A 27 -34.20 0.03 -5.27
CA GLU A 27 -33.08 0.95 -5.47
C GLU A 27 -31.73 0.24 -5.73
N TYR A 28 -31.77 -1.09 -5.85
CA TYR A 28 -30.56 -1.90 -6.00
C TYR A 28 -29.61 -1.44 -7.12
N PRO A 29 -30.09 -1.17 -8.38
CA PRO A 29 -29.20 -0.76 -9.47
C PRO A 29 -28.53 0.60 -9.21
N GLU A 30 -29.24 1.55 -8.58
CA GLU A 30 -28.71 2.87 -8.27
C GLU A 30 -27.61 2.78 -7.20
N LEU A 31 -27.87 2.06 -6.12
CA LEU A 31 -26.89 1.85 -5.02
C LEU A 31 -25.63 1.13 -5.51
N VAL A 32 -25.75 0.16 -6.44
CA VAL A 32 -24.57 -0.49 -7.03
C VAL A 32 -23.74 0.50 -7.85
N GLN A 33 -24.38 1.37 -8.64
CA GLN A 33 -23.67 2.41 -9.40
C GLN A 33 -22.95 3.40 -8.48
N GLU A 34 -23.60 3.81 -7.41
CA GLU A 34 -22.99 4.67 -6.40
C GLU A 34 -21.76 4.01 -5.75
N ASP A 35 -21.86 2.76 -5.33
CA ASP A 35 -20.74 2.01 -4.77
C ASP A 35 -19.55 1.91 -5.74
N ILE A 36 -19.84 1.75 -7.04
CA ILE A 36 -18.80 1.74 -8.08
C ILE A 36 -18.16 3.13 -8.22
N LYS A 37 -18.96 4.21 -8.21
CA LYS A 37 -18.47 5.60 -8.28
C LYS A 37 -17.58 5.92 -7.07
N ILE A 38 -18.03 5.58 -5.85
CA ILE A 38 -17.28 5.77 -4.59
C ILE A 38 -15.94 5.04 -4.66
N ARG A 39 -15.92 3.75 -5.04
CA ARG A 39 -14.68 2.98 -5.13
C ARG A 39 -13.72 3.53 -6.17
N ASN A 40 -14.21 3.96 -7.33
CA ASN A 40 -13.38 4.53 -8.39
C ASN A 40 -12.79 5.87 -7.96
N TYR A 41 -13.59 6.74 -7.33
CA TYR A 41 -13.14 8.02 -6.78
C TYR A 41 -12.04 7.81 -5.73
N LEU A 42 -12.29 6.95 -4.73
CA LEU A 42 -11.32 6.67 -3.68
C LEU A 42 -10.02 6.06 -4.21
N ARG A 43 -10.10 5.13 -5.17
CA ARG A 43 -8.90 4.55 -5.81
C ARG A 43 -8.09 5.58 -6.58
N GLY A 44 -8.74 6.53 -7.25
CA GLY A 44 -8.09 7.62 -7.96
C GLY A 44 -7.42 8.60 -7.00
N ARG A 45 -8.16 9.07 -5.98
CA ARG A 45 -7.67 10.05 -5.00
C ARG A 45 -6.56 9.48 -4.11
N LEU A 46 -6.69 8.22 -3.71
CA LEU A 46 -5.79 7.53 -2.79
C LEU A 46 -4.77 6.62 -3.50
N ALA A 47 -4.37 6.96 -4.73
CA ALA A 47 -3.42 6.14 -5.49
C ALA A 47 -2.10 5.91 -4.73
N ASN A 48 -1.59 6.91 -4.00
CA ASN A 48 -0.32 6.84 -3.27
C ASN A 48 -0.45 6.23 -1.86
N ALA A 49 -1.67 6.07 -1.35
CA ALA A 49 -1.91 5.59 0.01
C ALA A 49 -1.82 4.06 0.16
N ALA A 50 -1.57 3.33 -0.93
CA ALA A 50 -1.53 1.87 -0.93
C ALA A 50 -2.79 1.24 -0.32
N VAL A 51 -3.95 1.55 -0.90
CA VAL A 51 -5.25 1.00 -0.49
C VAL A 51 -5.33 -0.47 -0.88
N SER A 52 -5.65 -1.34 0.08
CA SER A 52 -5.86 -2.78 -0.09
C SER A 52 -7.28 -3.09 -0.51
N LYS A 53 -8.24 -2.76 0.34
CA LYS A 53 -9.68 -2.97 0.09
C LYS A 53 -10.49 -1.80 0.60
N ILE A 54 -11.68 -1.62 0.02
CA ILE A 54 -12.69 -0.64 0.42
C ILE A 54 -13.95 -1.42 0.72
N GLU A 55 -14.42 -1.37 1.97
CA GLU A 55 -15.68 -1.95 2.40
C GLU A 55 -16.70 -0.83 2.57
N ILE A 56 -17.94 -1.07 2.14
CA ILE A 56 -19.03 -0.10 2.20
C ILE A 56 -20.17 -0.72 2.96
N GLU A 57 -20.63 -0.04 4.01
CA GLU A 57 -21.78 -0.43 4.78
C GLU A 57 -22.81 0.70 4.75
N ARG A 58 -24.03 0.39 4.30
CA ARG A 58 -25.13 1.36 4.25
C ARG A 58 -26.13 1.07 5.37
N LYS A 59 -26.36 2.06 6.17
CA LYS A 59 -27.46 2.15 7.13
C LYS A 59 -28.52 3.07 6.55
N ALA A 60 -29.70 3.11 7.17
CA ALA A 60 -30.83 3.87 6.65
C ALA A 60 -30.56 5.37 6.36
N LYS A 61 -29.64 6.01 7.09
CA LYS A 61 -29.31 7.44 6.95
C LYS A 61 -27.83 7.73 6.85
N GLU A 62 -26.98 6.76 7.03
CA GLU A 62 -25.54 6.91 7.12
C GLU A 62 -24.84 5.89 6.22
N LEU A 63 -23.85 6.36 5.48
CA LEU A 63 -22.94 5.54 4.70
C LEU A 63 -21.60 5.44 5.43
N SER A 64 -21.21 4.23 5.82
CA SER A 64 -19.90 3.97 6.40
C SER A 64 -18.96 3.36 5.35
N VAL A 65 -17.80 3.97 5.17
CA VAL A 65 -16.77 3.53 4.23
C VAL A 65 -15.50 3.19 4.97
N ASP A 66 -15.18 1.90 5.03
CA ASP A 66 -13.97 1.40 5.68
C ASP A 66 -12.85 1.27 4.64
N VAL A 67 -11.80 2.06 4.78
CA VAL A 67 -10.64 2.08 3.88
C VAL A 67 -9.46 1.38 4.55
N HIS A 68 -9.11 0.19 4.05
CA HIS A 68 -7.93 -0.54 4.49
C HIS A 68 -6.70 -0.07 3.72
N THR A 69 -5.72 0.48 4.42
CA THR A 69 -4.52 1.08 3.82
C THR A 69 -3.25 0.67 4.56
N ALA A 70 -2.14 0.59 3.83
CA ALA A 70 -0.82 0.40 4.42
C ALA A 70 -0.17 1.71 4.89
N ARG A 71 -0.70 2.87 4.43
CA ARG A 71 -0.15 4.19 4.75
C ARG A 71 -1.25 5.14 5.23
N PRO A 72 -1.78 4.93 6.45
CA PRO A 72 -2.90 5.71 6.97
C PRO A 72 -2.60 7.21 7.04
N GLY A 73 -1.37 7.61 7.32
CA GLY A 73 -0.96 9.01 7.39
C GLY A 73 -1.19 9.81 6.11
N ILE A 74 -1.10 9.17 4.94
CA ILE A 74 -1.38 9.83 3.65
C ILE A 74 -2.88 10.07 3.46
N VAL A 75 -3.71 9.15 3.95
CA VAL A 75 -5.17 9.27 3.88
C VAL A 75 -5.68 10.34 4.84
N ILE A 76 -5.15 10.34 6.07
CA ILE A 76 -5.55 11.30 7.11
C ILE A 76 -5.11 12.72 6.73
N GLY A 77 -3.90 12.87 6.20
CA GLY A 77 -3.32 14.16 5.89
C GLY A 77 -2.97 15.00 7.12
N ARG A 78 -2.62 16.27 6.91
CA ARG A 78 -2.32 17.20 8.01
C ARG A 78 -3.59 17.49 8.81
N LYS A 79 -3.63 17.13 10.09
CA LYS A 79 -4.75 17.40 11.02
C LYS A 79 -6.12 16.91 10.50
N GLY A 80 -6.14 15.86 9.66
CA GLY A 80 -7.39 15.31 9.13
C GLY A 80 -7.94 15.99 7.86
N SER A 81 -7.29 17.03 7.35
CA SER A 81 -7.81 17.84 6.24
C SER A 81 -8.08 17.07 4.94
N GLU A 82 -7.36 15.96 4.67
CA GLU A 82 -7.62 15.17 3.47
C GLU A 82 -8.86 14.26 3.64
N VAL A 83 -9.05 13.69 4.85
CA VAL A 83 -10.26 12.91 5.15
C VAL A 83 -11.52 13.79 5.08
N ASP A 84 -11.45 15.00 5.62
CA ASP A 84 -12.59 15.93 5.58
C ASP A 84 -12.95 16.31 4.14
N LYS A 85 -11.97 16.59 3.27
CA LYS A 85 -12.22 16.84 1.85
C LYS A 85 -12.84 15.63 1.15
N ILE A 86 -12.33 14.41 1.44
CA ILE A 86 -12.88 13.19 0.84
C ILE A 86 -14.31 12.97 1.32
N ARG A 87 -14.61 13.23 2.60
CA ARG A 87 -15.97 13.17 3.15
C ARG A 87 -16.90 14.12 2.43
N ASP A 88 -16.52 15.41 2.30
CA ASP A 88 -17.32 16.42 1.62
C ASP A 88 -17.59 16.09 0.16
N ASP A 89 -16.58 15.54 -0.54
CA ASP A 89 -16.71 15.12 -1.93
C ASP A 89 -17.65 13.90 -2.05
N LEU A 90 -17.57 12.94 -1.13
CA LEU A 90 -18.48 11.80 -1.08
C LEU A 90 -19.91 12.20 -0.72
N MET A 91 -20.10 13.11 0.23
CA MET A 91 -21.42 13.66 0.57
C MET A 91 -22.07 14.35 -0.63
N ARG A 92 -21.31 15.10 -1.44
CA ARG A 92 -21.81 15.71 -2.67
C ARG A 92 -22.20 14.68 -3.75
N MET A 93 -21.52 13.53 -3.80
CA MET A 93 -21.82 12.49 -4.79
C MET A 93 -23.02 11.62 -4.42
N VAL A 94 -23.22 11.38 -3.12
CA VAL A 94 -24.21 10.40 -2.62
C VAL A 94 -25.46 11.11 -2.06
N GLY A 95 -25.30 12.33 -1.56
CA GLY A 95 -26.43 13.09 -0.94
C GLY A 95 -26.80 12.62 0.47
N HIS A 96 -26.01 11.75 1.09
CA HIS A 96 -26.18 11.24 2.45
C HIS A 96 -24.95 11.51 3.30
N ASP A 97 -25.11 11.46 4.63
CA ASP A 97 -23.98 11.55 5.55
C ASP A 97 -23.02 10.38 5.36
N VAL A 98 -21.71 10.70 5.23
CA VAL A 98 -20.67 9.72 5.00
C VAL A 98 -19.69 9.70 6.17
N SER A 99 -19.52 8.54 6.78
CA SER A 99 -18.49 8.27 7.77
C SER A 99 -17.34 7.52 7.10
N ILE A 100 -16.10 7.98 7.28
CA ILE A 100 -14.90 7.33 6.72
C ILE A 100 -14.06 6.78 7.85
N ASN A 101 -13.89 5.47 7.89
CA ASN A 101 -13.03 4.79 8.84
C ASN A 101 -11.74 4.34 8.12
N ILE A 102 -10.61 4.64 8.73
CA ILE A 102 -9.30 4.28 8.19
C ILE A 102 -8.75 3.13 9.03
N ILE A 103 -8.54 1.98 8.38
CA ILE A 103 -8.04 0.77 9.02
C ILE A 103 -6.65 0.49 8.49
N GLU A 104 -5.67 0.42 9.37
CA GLU A 104 -4.30 0.08 9.01
C GLU A 104 -4.15 -1.41 8.71
N VAL A 105 -3.41 -1.72 7.64
CA VAL A 105 -3.01 -3.08 7.31
C VAL A 105 -1.67 -3.36 7.98
N PRO A 106 -1.61 -4.25 9.01
CA PRO A 106 -0.41 -4.43 9.83
C PRO A 106 0.79 -4.94 9.03
N VAL A 107 0.58 -5.83 8.06
CA VAL A 107 1.64 -6.41 7.23
C VAL A 107 1.27 -6.27 5.76
N PRO A 108 1.72 -5.20 5.08
CA PRO A 108 1.38 -4.95 3.68
C PRO A 108 1.83 -6.04 2.70
N ASP A 109 2.97 -6.67 2.96
CA ASP A 109 3.53 -7.73 2.11
C ASP A 109 2.79 -9.08 2.22
N LEU A 110 1.83 -9.23 3.15
CA LEU A 110 0.89 -10.36 3.23
C LEU A 110 -0.46 -10.07 2.55
N ASP A 111 -0.64 -8.87 1.99
CA ASP A 111 -1.84 -8.50 1.25
C ASP A 111 -1.57 -8.61 -0.26
N ALA A 112 -2.34 -9.45 -0.94
CA ALA A 112 -2.11 -9.76 -2.35
C ALA A 112 -2.33 -8.54 -3.27
N MET A 113 -3.24 -7.62 -2.91
CA MET A 113 -3.48 -6.41 -3.70
C MET A 113 -2.31 -5.43 -3.59
N LEU A 114 -1.77 -5.25 -2.38
CA LEU A 114 -0.63 -4.38 -2.13
C LEU A 114 0.65 -4.90 -2.78
N VAL A 115 0.90 -6.20 -2.68
CA VAL A 115 2.03 -6.86 -3.36
C VAL A 115 1.91 -6.73 -4.88
N ALA A 116 0.71 -6.94 -5.45
CA ALA A 116 0.49 -6.77 -6.88
C ALA A 116 0.75 -5.33 -7.34
N ARG A 117 0.33 -4.32 -6.55
CA ARG A 117 0.59 -2.91 -6.82
C ARG A 117 2.07 -2.57 -6.77
N ASN A 118 2.77 -3.05 -5.75
CA ASN A 118 4.21 -2.84 -5.62
C ASN A 118 4.99 -3.43 -6.81
N ILE A 119 4.62 -4.63 -7.27
CA ILE A 119 5.21 -5.23 -8.48
C ILE A 119 4.90 -4.38 -9.72
N ALA A 120 3.65 -3.92 -9.87
CA ALA A 120 3.23 -3.10 -11.00
C ALA A 120 3.98 -1.76 -11.04
N GLU A 121 4.15 -1.08 -9.90
CA GLU A 121 4.93 0.15 -9.77
C GLU A 121 6.40 -0.07 -10.12
N GLN A 122 7.03 -1.16 -9.68
CA GLN A 122 8.40 -1.50 -10.03
C GLN A 122 8.56 -1.76 -11.54
N ILE A 123 7.60 -2.44 -12.17
CA ILE A 123 7.61 -2.69 -13.62
C ILE A 123 7.45 -1.37 -14.39
N SER A 124 6.55 -0.49 -13.97
CA SER A 124 6.40 0.86 -14.54
C SER A 124 7.67 1.70 -14.36
N GLY A 125 8.39 1.53 -13.24
CA GLY A 125 9.68 2.14 -12.94
C GLY A 125 10.87 1.47 -13.66
N ARG A 126 10.64 0.70 -14.73
CA ARG A 126 11.66 0.03 -15.58
C ARG A 126 12.49 -1.03 -14.85
N VAL A 127 12.06 -1.52 -13.70
CA VAL A 127 12.71 -2.66 -13.05
C VAL A 127 12.37 -3.95 -13.81
N SER A 128 13.35 -4.83 -13.97
CA SER A 128 13.13 -6.13 -14.61
C SER A 128 12.02 -6.91 -13.87
N PHE A 129 11.00 -7.33 -14.60
CA PHE A 129 9.84 -8.04 -14.05
C PHE A 129 10.23 -9.31 -13.29
N ARG A 130 11.30 -10.02 -13.74
CA ARG A 130 11.80 -11.21 -13.04
C ARG A 130 12.36 -10.87 -11.66
N ARG A 131 13.10 -9.75 -11.56
CA ARG A 131 13.65 -9.27 -10.29
C ARG A 131 12.53 -8.82 -9.33
N ALA A 132 11.55 -8.08 -9.86
CA ALA A 132 10.40 -7.63 -9.09
C ALA A 132 9.60 -8.81 -8.52
N MET A 133 9.25 -9.80 -9.35
CA MET A 133 8.53 -11.00 -8.92
C MET A 133 9.31 -11.82 -7.88
N LYS A 134 10.62 -12.09 -8.10
CA LYS A 134 11.43 -12.86 -7.15
C LYS A 134 11.57 -12.14 -5.81
N LYS A 135 11.76 -10.81 -5.82
CA LYS A 135 11.83 -9.99 -4.61
C LYS A 135 10.52 -10.07 -3.81
N ALA A 136 9.39 -9.92 -4.49
CA ALA A 136 8.07 -10.00 -3.84
C ALA A 136 7.83 -11.39 -3.23
N VAL A 137 8.14 -12.46 -3.96
CA VAL A 137 8.01 -13.84 -3.46
C VAL A 137 8.86 -14.06 -2.20
N GLY A 138 10.14 -13.69 -2.24
CA GLY A 138 11.04 -13.83 -1.09
C GLY A 138 10.61 -13.02 0.13
N ASN A 139 10.12 -11.79 -0.05
CA ASN A 139 9.63 -10.96 1.06
C ASN A 139 8.39 -11.60 1.71
N THR A 140 7.39 -11.97 0.92
CA THR A 140 6.15 -12.56 1.43
C THR A 140 6.40 -13.88 2.17
N MET A 141 7.31 -14.73 1.68
CA MET A 141 7.67 -15.97 2.36
C MET A 141 8.39 -15.73 3.70
N ARG A 142 9.25 -14.72 3.78
CA ARG A 142 9.93 -14.34 5.04
C ARG A 142 8.95 -13.85 6.12
N LEU A 143 7.84 -13.24 5.71
CA LEU A 143 6.80 -12.74 6.63
C LEU A 143 5.79 -13.81 7.06
N GLY A 144 6.04 -15.08 6.71
CA GLY A 144 5.28 -16.22 7.20
C GLY A 144 4.10 -16.66 6.33
N ALA A 145 4.02 -16.22 5.07
CA ALA A 145 3.07 -16.83 4.12
C ALA A 145 3.42 -18.30 3.90
N GLN A 146 2.42 -19.17 3.86
CA GLN A 146 2.63 -20.61 3.57
C GLN A 146 2.85 -20.90 2.09
N GLY A 147 2.52 -19.94 1.25
CA GLY A 147 2.78 -20.01 -0.18
C GLY A 147 2.31 -18.79 -0.94
N ILE A 148 3.02 -18.51 -2.02
CA ILE A 148 2.72 -17.41 -2.93
C ILE A 148 2.85 -17.86 -4.37
N LYS A 149 2.00 -17.32 -5.23
CA LYS A 149 2.09 -17.41 -6.68
C LYS A 149 1.93 -16.04 -7.28
N VAL A 150 2.91 -15.60 -8.06
CA VAL A 150 2.89 -14.35 -8.82
C VAL A 150 2.91 -14.67 -10.30
N GLN A 151 2.07 -13.99 -11.09
CA GLN A 151 2.00 -14.16 -12.53
C GLN A 151 1.95 -12.79 -13.20
N CYS A 152 2.84 -12.57 -14.15
CA CYS A 152 2.83 -11.40 -15.04
C CYS A 152 2.48 -11.86 -16.46
N SER A 153 1.65 -11.07 -17.15
CA SER A 153 1.21 -11.36 -18.52
C SER A 153 1.12 -10.07 -19.34
N GLY A 154 1.56 -10.13 -20.59
CA GLY A 154 1.61 -9.00 -21.50
C GLY A 154 2.92 -8.96 -22.27
N ARG A 155 3.28 -7.79 -22.81
CA ARG A 155 4.56 -7.53 -23.52
C ARG A 155 5.70 -7.35 -22.51
N LEU A 156 6.14 -8.45 -21.93
CA LEU A 156 7.15 -8.45 -20.86
C LEU A 156 8.51 -8.00 -21.40
N GLY A 157 9.08 -6.96 -20.81
CA GLY A 157 10.35 -6.37 -21.20
C GLY A 157 10.29 -5.65 -22.56
N GLY A 158 9.10 -5.24 -23.01
CA GLY A 158 8.92 -4.56 -24.31
C GLY A 158 8.90 -5.50 -25.52
N ALA A 159 8.90 -6.82 -25.29
CA ALA A 159 8.83 -7.79 -26.39
C ALA A 159 7.57 -7.58 -27.24
N GLU A 160 7.67 -7.76 -28.55
CA GLU A 160 6.57 -7.61 -29.48
C GLU A 160 5.46 -8.65 -29.22
N MET A 161 5.85 -9.90 -29.00
CA MET A 161 4.93 -10.98 -28.65
C MET A 161 4.61 -10.99 -27.16
N ALA A 162 3.34 -10.96 -26.82
CA ALA A 162 2.89 -11.09 -25.45
C ALA A 162 3.15 -12.50 -24.92
N ARG A 163 3.64 -12.57 -23.69
CA ARG A 163 3.86 -13.85 -23.01
C ARG A 163 3.41 -13.79 -21.56
N ARG A 164 3.36 -14.96 -20.93
CA ARG A 164 3.03 -15.14 -19.53
C ARG A 164 4.18 -15.81 -18.82
N GLU A 165 4.66 -15.19 -17.73
CA GLU A 165 5.63 -15.77 -16.82
C GLU A 165 5.06 -15.80 -15.40
N TRP A 166 5.40 -16.82 -14.62
CA TRP A 166 4.94 -16.96 -13.24
C TRP A 166 6.00 -17.60 -12.36
N TYR A 167 6.01 -17.21 -11.09
CA TYR A 167 6.81 -17.81 -10.03
C TYR A 167 5.87 -18.26 -8.92
N ARG A 168 6.19 -19.40 -8.32
CA ARG A 168 5.48 -19.96 -7.18
C ARG A 168 6.46 -20.51 -6.18
N GLU A 169 6.22 -20.21 -4.90
CA GLU A 169 6.93 -20.78 -3.77
C GLU A 169 5.91 -21.24 -2.73
N GLY A 170 6.18 -22.37 -2.08
CA GLY A 170 5.25 -22.98 -1.16
C GLY A 170 3.99 -23.57 -1.81
N ARG A 171 2.95 -23.75 -1.01
CA ARG A 171 1.68 -24.37 -1.40
C ARG A 171 0.59 -23.33 -1.61
N VAL A 172 -0.14 -23.39 -2.72
CA VAL A 172 -1.28 -22.50 -3.00
C VAL A 172 -2.50 -23.37 -3.37
N PRO A 173 -3.29 -23.82 -2.39
CA PRO A 173 -4.41 -24.74 -2.60
C PRO A 173 -5.67 -23.98 -3.05
N LEU A 174 -5.82 -23.76 -4.37
CA LEU A 174 -6.95 -22.99 -4.91
C LEU A 174 -8.29 -23.70 -4.80
N HIS A 175 -8.31 -25.03 -4.75
CA HIS A 175 -9.52 -25.85 -4.66
C HIS A 175 -9.97 -26.15 -3.23
N THR A 176 -9.14 -25.85 -2.23
CA THR A 176 -9.48 -26.06 -0.82
C THR A 176 -10.28 -24.89 -0.29
N LEU A 177 -11.53 -25.13 0.14
CA LEU A 177 -12.43 -24.07 0.60
C LEU A 177 -11.96 -23.43 1.91
N ARG A 178 -11.43 -24.24 2.84
CA ARG A 178 -10.91 -23.76 4.15
C ARG A 178 -9.60 -22.97 4.08
N ALA A 179 -8.92 -23.01 2.93
CA ALA A 179 -7.65 -22.29 2.75
C ALA A 179 -7.90 -20.79 2.58
N ASP A 180 -7.28 -19.98 3.43
CA ASP A 180 -7.29 -18.52 3.29
C ASP A 180 -6.32 -18.10 2.18
N VAL A 181 -6.87 -17.87 1.00
CA VAL A 181 -6.13 -17.45 -0.18
C VAL A 181 -6.57 -16.05 -0.57
N ASP A 182 -5.68 -15.10 -0.36
CA ASP A 182 -5.85 -13.73 -0.82
C ASP A 182 -5.48 -13.59 -2.29
N TYR A 183 -6.14 -12.66 -3.00
CA TYR A 183 -5.97 -12.46 -4.43
C TYR A 183 -5.93 -10.98 -4.79
N GLY A 184 -4.88 -10.60 -5.52
CA GLY A 184 -4.72 -9.25 -6.07
C GLY A 184 -4.52 -9.27 -7.58
N PHE A 185 -5.15 -8.32 -8.27
CA PHE A 185 -4.94 -8.05 -9.68
C PHE A 185 -4.72 -6.56 -9.91
N VAL A 186 -3.60 -6.23 -10.55
CA VAL A 186 -3.23 -4.85 -10.89
C VAL A 186 -2.61 -4.82 -12.28
N GLU A 187 -2.85 -3.76 -13.02
CA GLU A 187 -2.24 -3.51 -14.32
C GLU A 187 -1.12 -2.48 -14.19
N ALA A 188 0.07 -2.82 -14.67
CA ALA A 188 1.18 -1.90 -14.84
C ALA A 188 1.08 -1.23 -16.22
N ARG A 189 1.02 0.10 -16.26
CA ARG A 189 1.07 0.86 -17.51
C ARG A 189 2.52 1.08 -17.90
N THR A 190 2.90 0.63 -19.08
CA THR A 190 4.23 0.81 -19.66
C THR A 190 4.12 1.50 -21.00
N THR A 191 5.24 2.01 -21.52
CA THR A 191 5.29 2.63 -22.86
C THR A 191 4.85 1.68 -23.98
N PHE A 192 5.02 0.35 -23.77
CA PHE A 192 4.65 -0.69 -24.76
C PHE A 192 3.27 -1.30 -24.52
N GLY A 193 2.48 -0.76 -23.59
CA GLY A 193 1.14 -1.23 -23.27
C GLY A 193 0.96 -1.60 -21.80
N ARG A 194 -0.08 -2.41 -21.50
CA ARG A 194 -0.40 -2.82 -20.14
C ARG A 194 0.11 -4.23 -19.85
N ILE A 195 0.71 -4.41 -18.67
CA ILE A 195 1.13 -5.71 -18.15
C ILE A 195 0.22 -6.04 -16.97
N GLY A 196 -0.53 -7.14 -17.06
CA GLY A 196 -1.37 -7.62 -15.97
C GLY A 196 -0.55 -8.41 -14.95
N VAL A 197 -0.63 -8.01 -13.68
CA VAL A 197 0.01 -8.69 -12.55
C VAL A 197 -1.08 -9.34 -11.71
N LYS A 198 -0.98 -10.65 -11.50
CA LYS A 198 -1.88 -11.44 -10.64
C LYS A 198 -1.08 -12.07 -9.52
N VAL A 199 -1.55 -11.90 -8.29
CA VAL A 199 -0.89 -12.44 -7.08
C VAL A 199 -1.89 -13.27 -6.29
N TRP A 200 -1.46 -14.43 -5.81
CA TRP A 200 -2.18 -15.30 -4.88
C TRP A 200 -1.28 -15.53 -3.68
N ILE A 201 -1.77 -15.26 -2.49
CA ILE A 201 -1.05 -15.48 -1.23
C ILE A 201 -1.87 -16.43 -0.38
N TYR A 202 -1.27 -17.52 0.03
CA TYR A 202 -1.87 -18.47 0.95
C TYR A 202 -1.35 -18.19 2.36
N LYS A 203 -2.27 -17.80 3.25
CA LYS A 203 -1.98 -17.42 4.64
C LYS A 203 -2.06 -18.61 5.60
N GLY A 204 -2.83 -19.64 5.25
CA GLY A 204 -3.05 -20.82 6.07
C GLY A 204 -4.47 -21.36 5.96
N ASP A 205 -4.76 -22.43 6.68
CA ASP A 205 -6.11 -22.98 6.75
C ASP A 205 -6.88 -22.37 7.94
N VAL A 206 -8.11 -21.94 7.67
CA VAL A 206 -9.05 -21.46 8.69
C VAL A 206 -9.94 -22.62 9.09
N THR A 207 -9.80 -23.08 10.34
CA THR A 207 -10.56 -24.21 10.90
C THR A 207 -11.75 -23.79 11.76
N GLY A 208 -11.85 -22.48 12.13
CA GLY A 208 -12.93 -21.90 12.91
C GLY A 208 -13.73 -20.85 12.12
N ARG A 209 -14.93 -20.56 12.57
CA ARG A 209 -15.76 -19.49 12.01
C ARG A 209 -15.17 -18.14 12.42
N ARG A 210 -14.74 -17.30 11.47
CA ARG A 210 -14.21 -15.95 11.74
C ARG A 210 -15.18 -15.01 12.48
N GLU A 211 -16.46 -15.39 12.58
CA GLU A 211 -17.46 -14.63 13.33
C GLU A 211 -17.16 -14.59 14.83
N ASP A 212 -16.53 -15.64 15.37
CA ASP A 212 -16.19 -15.71 16.78
C ASP A 212 -15.02 -14.78 17.17
N GLU A 213 -14.10 -14.49 16.27
CA GLU A 213 -13.00 -13.53 16.50
C GLU A 213 -13.47 -12.06 16.49
N ARG A 214 -14.52 -11.74 15.72
CA ARG A 214 -15.12 -10.39 15.71
C ARG A 214 -16.10 -10.15 16.85
N ALA A 215 -16.62 -11.22 17.46
CA ALA A 215 -17.52 -11.15 18.61
C ALA A 215 -16.79 -11.03 19.95
N MET A 216 -15.46 -11.12 19.99
CA MET A 216 -14.73 -10.82 21.22
C MET A 216 -14.73 -9.30 21.44
N PRO A 217 -15.44 -8.81 22.47
CA PRO A 217 -15.44 -7.38 22.76
C PRO A 217 -14.03 -6.96 23.11
N ALA A 218 -13.62 -5.80 22.57
CA ALA A 218 -12.32 -5.16 22.83
C ALA A 218 -12.05 -4.85 24.32
N SER A 219 -12.94 -5.28 25.22
CA SER A 219 -12.86 -5.08 26.66
C SER A 219 -11.91 -6.03 27.40
N LEU A 220 -11.38 -7.09 26.76
CA LEU A 220 -10.45 -8.01 27.43
C LEU A 220 -8.97 -7.59 27.32
N GLY A 221 -8.67 -6.52 26.57
CA GLY A 221 -7.32 -5.94 26.46
C GLY A 221 -6.89 -5.07 27.63
N SER A 222 -7.81 -4.60 28.49
CA SER A 222 -7.49 -3.70 29.60
C SER A 222 -7.44 -4.35 31.01
N ALA A 223 -7.70 -5.66 31.10
CA ALA A 223 -7.66 -6.39 32.37
C ALA A 223 -6.25 -6.84 32.79
N ARG A 224 -5.19 -6.25 32.24
CA ARG A 224 -3.80 -6.59 32.57
C ARG A 224 -3.13 -5.57 33.48
N SER A 225 -3.87 -4.98 34.41
CA SER A 225 -3.28 -4.00 35.33
C SER A 225 -3.95 -3.91 36.69
N SER A 226 -4.35 -5.03 37.27
CA SER A 226 -4.70 -5.02 38.70
C SER A 226 -4.27 -6.31 39.41
N ARG A 227 -3.01 -6.72 39.21
CA ARG A 227 -2.34 -7.48 40.26
C ARG A 227 -2.00 -6.49 41.36
N PRO A 228 -2.50 -6.67 42.60
CA PRO A 228 -2.08 -5.84 43.71
C PRO A 228 -0.57 -5.98 43.85
N ARG A 229 0.12 -4.85 43.80
CA ARG A 229 1.56 -4.77 44.06
C ARG A 229 1.78 -5.31 45.46
N PRO A 230 2.67 -6.30 45.69
CA PRO A 230 2.98 -6.74 47.04
C PRO A 230 3.52 -5.55 47.86
N PRO A 231 3.16 -5.44 49.16
CA PRO A 231 3.57 -4.33 49.96
C PRO A 231 5.10 -4.29 50.00
N ARG A 232 5.62 -3.09 49.76
CA ARG A 232 7.08 -2.78 49.84
C ARG A 232 7.51 -3.05 51.28
N PRO A 233 8.58 -3.83 51.53
CA PRO A 233 9.09 -4.00 52.89
C PRO A 233 9.50 -2.65 53.45
N GLU A 234 8.91 -2.29 54.59
CA GLU A 234 9.30 -1.11 55.36
C GLU A 234 10.75 -1.24 55.79
N LYS A 235 11.54 -0.21 55.54
CA LYS A 235 12.88 -0.07 56.08
C LYS A 235 12.74 0.14 57.59
N PRO A 236 13.48 -0.61 58.42
CA PRO A 236 13.53 -0.30 59.84
C PRO A 236 14.25 1.05 60.04
N ALA A 237 13.57 1.92 60.75
CA ALA A 237 14.13 3.17 61.25
C ALA A 237 15.00 2.88 62.47
N GLY A 238 16.19 3.42 62.48
CA GLY A 238 16.91 3.69 63.70
C GLY A 238 18.12 2.80 63.98
N ALA A 239 19.30 3.33 63.76
CA ALA A 239 20.43 3.27 64.66
C ALA A 239 21.59 4.16 64.15
N PRO A 240 22.44 4.65 65.04
CA PRO A 240 23.03 5.98 64.91
C PRO A 240 24.40 6.00 64.25
N ALA A 241 24.83 7.23 63.98
CA ALA A 241 26.12 7.58 63.45
C ALA A 241 27.30 7.13 64.42
N MET A 242 28.31 6.52 63.85
CA MET A 242 29.65 6.58 64.42
C MET A 242 30.69 6.79 63.32
N MET A 243 31.49 7.73 63.68
CA MET A 243 32.60 8.40 63.00
C MET A 243 33.68 7.50 62.41
N ALA A 244 34.16 7.97 61.30
CA ALA A 244 35.58 8.33 61.06
C ALA A 244 36.61 7.25 60.72
N VAL A 245 37.38 7.62 59.77
CA VAL A 245 38.83 7.60 59.63
C VAL A 245 39.43 6.65 58.60
N THR A 246 40.21 7.35 57.76
CA THR A 246 41.41 6.99 56.96
C THR A 246 41.20 6.23 55.66
N GLU A 247 41.36 6.94 54.56
CA GLU A 247 42.62 7.19 53.83
C GLU A 247 43.44 5.93 53.48
N LYS A 248 43.41 5.56 52.24
CA LYS A 248 44.67 5.30 51.52
C LYS A 248 44.45 5.25 50.00
N ALA A 249 45.15 6.15 49.38
CA ALA A 249 45.43 6.20 47.93
C ALA A 249 46.33 5.03 47.55
N ALA A 250 46.14 4.58 46.31
CA ALA A 250 47.17 4.03 45.43
C ALA A 250 46.55 3.84 44.04
N GLN A 251 46.80 4.76 43.16
CA GLN A 251 47.87 4.74 42.14
C GLN A 251 47.50 3.86 40.94
N VAL A 252 47.26 4.61 39.88
CA VAL A 252 47.34 4.27 38.46
C VAL A 252 48.78 3.82 38.12
N PRO A 253 49.02 3.00 37.13
CA PRO A 253 49.93 3.44 36.10
C PRO A 253 49.32 3.47 34.73
N ALA A 254 49.60 4.59 34.07
CA ALA A 254 49.58 4.81 32.66
C ALA A 254 50.89 4.29 32.05
N ALA A 255 50.88 4.16 30.75
CA ALA A 255 51.92 4.11 29.72
C ALA A 255 51.79 2.81 28.92
N GLU A 256 51.85 2.78 27.61
CA GLU A 256 52.65 3.48 26.60
C GLU A 256 51.89 3.36 25.26
N GLU A 257 51.59 4.37 24.49
CA GLU A 257 52.45 5.03 23.47
C GLU A 257 53.10 4.04 22.46
N GLY A 258 52.69 4.16 21.22
CA GLY A 258 53.22 3.45 20.08
C GLY A 258 52.52 3.91 18.78
N ALA A 259 52.82 5.09 18.33
CA ALA A 259 53.45 5.54 17.09
C ALA A 259 52.70 5.21 15.77
N ARG A 260 52.25 6.27 15.14
CA ARG A 260 52.04 6.37 13.67
C ARG A 260 53.39 6.19 12.93
N PRO A 261 53.32 5.85 11.64
CA PRO A 261 53.59 6.93 10.69
C PRO A 261 52.60 7.02 9.53
N SER A 262 52.46 8.25 9.14
CA SER A 262 52.02 8.87 7.91
C SER A 262 52.74 8.36 6.67
N GLU A 263 51.98 8.15 5.58
CA GLU A 263 52.47 8.38 4.22
C GLU A 263 51.28 8.69 3.31
N GLU A 264 51.08 9.93 2.94
CA GLU A 264 50.78 10.40 1.58
C GLU A 264 52.14 10.64 0.91
N PRO A 265 52.33 10.67 -0.44
CA PRO A 265 51.48 11.39 -1.38
C PRO A 265 51.38 10.76 -2.79
N SER A 266 50.69 11.38 -3.61
CA SER A 266 50.92 11.86 -4.96
C SER A 266 49.78 11.68 -5.95
N ALA A 267 49.33 12.81 -6.32
CA ALA A 267 48.63 13.23 -7.50
C ALA A 267 49.09 12.53 -8.80
N GLU A 268 48.11 12.21 -9.65
CA GLU A 268 48.24 12.54 -11.06
C GLU A 268 46.83 12.70 -11.70
N ALA A 269 46.75 13.75 -12.45
CA ALA A 269 45.64 14.31 -13.18
C ALA A 269 45.40 13.58 -14.51
N SER A 270 44.13 13.45 -14.87
CA SER A 270 43.59 13.54 -16.24
C SER A 270 42.06 13.58 -16.06
N GLY A 271 41.36 14.62 -16.36
CA GLY A 271 41.29 15.43 -17.53
C GLY A 271 40.32 14.80 -18.52
N SER A 272 39.01 15.15 -18.46
CA SER A 272 38.23 15.47 -19.65
C SER A 272 36.72 15.66 -19.30
N ALA A 273 36.33 16.88 -19.48
CA ALA A 273 35.24 17.35 -20.34
C ALA A 273 33.81 17.04 -19.84
N ALA A 274 33.32 17.96 -19.03
CA ALA A 274 31.92 18.31 -18.97
C ALA A 274 31.48 18.89 -20.31
N THR A 275 30.63 18.21 -21.03
CA THR A 275 29.92 18.79 -22.17
C THR A 275 28.61 19.37 -21.63
N GLU A 276 28.66 20.66 -21.45
CA GLU A 276 27.52 21.55 -21.23
C GLU A 276 26.71 21.57 -22.52
N VAL A 277 25.54 20.89 -22.53
CA VAL A 277 24.57 21.02 -23.63
C VAL A 277 23.60 22.12 -23.25
N ALA A 278 23.60 23.15 -24.06
CA ALA A 278 22.83 24.39 -23.92
C ALA A 278 21.31 24.17 -23.95
N PRO A 279 20.53 25.03 -23.23
CA PRO A 279 19.07 24.92 -23.13
C PRO A 279 18.29 25.56 -24.30
N ALA A 280 18.84 25.65 -25.49
CA ALA A 280 18.21 26.33 -26.63
C ALA A 280 17.25 25.43 -27.43
N GLU A 281 17.48 24.12 -27.49
CA GLU A 281 16.62 23.21 -28.30
C GLU A 281 15.26 22.87 -27.65
N THR A 282 15.12 23.02 -26.34
CA THR A 282 13.86 22.73 -25.65
C THR A 282 12.82 23.85 -25.78
N ALA A 283 13.23 25.08 -26.10
CA ALA A 283 12.35 26.21 -26.29
C ALA A 283 11.61 26.17 -27.64
N GLU A 284 12.28 25.68 -28.68
CA GLU A 284 11.71 25.57 -30.01
C GLU A 284 10.62 24.48 -30.10
N VAL A 285 10.84 23.33 -29.47
CA VAL A 285 9.89 22.24 -29.47
C VAL A 285 8.61 22.59 -28.65
N VAL A 286 8.76 23.44 -27.62
CA VAL A 286 7.60 23.88 -26.83
C VAL A 286 6.80 24.97 -27.58
N ALA A 287 7.45 25.79 -28.41
CA ALA A 287 6.78 26.79 -29.25
C ALA A 287 5.96 26.11 -30.36
N GLU A 288 6.52 25.09 -31.02
CA GLU A 288 5.85 24.36 -32.10
C GLU A 288 4.63 23.53 -31.57
N ALA A 289 4.74 22.99 -30.35
CA ALA A 289 3.62 22.31 -29.71
C ALA A 289 2.49 23.27 -29.28
N ALA A 290 2.81 24.53 -28.96
CA ALA A 290 1.82 25.53 -28.61
C ALA A 290 1.05 26.05 -29.83
N GLU A 291 1.72 26.17 -30.98
CA GLU A 291 1.09 26.57 -32.24
C GLU A 291 0.11 25.50 -32.75
N ALA A 292 0.48 24.22 -32.68
CA ALA A 292 -0.40 23.11 -33.07
C ALA A 292 -1.67 23.01 -32.20
N VAL A 293 -1.60 23.39 -30.91
CA VAL A 293 -2.76 23.42 -30.03
C VAL A 293 -3.67 24.62 -30.33
N ALA A 294 -3.13 25.75 -30.77
CA ALA A 294 -3.91 26.90 -31.18
C ALA A 294 -4.71 26.64 -32.48
N GLU A 295 -4.09 25.97 -33.43
CA GLU A 295 -4.73 25.63 -34.73
C GLU A 295 -5.88 24.63 -34.53
N THR A 296 -5.76 23.67 -33.62
CA THR A 296 -6.85 22.74 -33.30
C THR A 296 -8.00 23.42 -32.54
N ALA A 297 -7.75 24.46 -31.75
CA ALA A 297 -8.78 25.21 -31.07
C ALA A 297 -9.60 26.10 -32.02
N GLU A 298 -8.97 26.62 -33.08
CA GLU A 298 -9.64 27.43 -34.09
C GLU A 298 -10.58 26.59 -34.96
N VAL A 299 -10.18 25.38 -35.33
CA VAL A 299 -11.03 24.44 -36.09
C VAL A 299 -12.25 24.01 -35.30
N VAL A 300 -12.12 23.77 -34.00
CA VAL A 300 -13.27 23.41 -33.13
C VAL A 300 -14.24 24.58 -32.94
N ALA A 301 -13.72 25.82 -32.90
CA ALA A 301 -14.56 27.01 -32.82
C ALA A 301 -15.35 27.27 -34.12
N GLU A 302 -14.77 26.94 -35.27
CA GLU A 302 -15.43 27.09 -36.57
C GLU A 302 -16.53 26.03 -36.77
N GLU A 303 -16.29 24.79 -36.31
CA GLU A 303 -17.33 23.72 -36.33
C GLU A 303 -18.52 24.06 -35.41
N ALA A 304 -18.26 24.62 -34.23
CA ALA A 304 -19.32 25.02 -33.31
C ALA A 304 -20.20 26.19 -33.86
N SER A 305 -19.59 27.11 -34.62
CA SER A 305 -20.34 28.21 -35.23
C SER A 305 -21.17 27.81 -36.44
N THR A 306 -20.85 26.70 -37.11
CA THR A 306 -21.64 26.14 -38.23
C THR A 306 -22.83 25.32 -37.76
N GLU A 307 -22.79 24.72 -36.56
CA GLU A 307 -23.93 24.00 -35.98
C GLU A 307 -25.01 24.95 -35.43
N GLU A 308 -24.64 26.12 -34.89
CA GLU A 308 -25.66 27.15 -34.47
C GLU A 308 -26.37 27.83 -35.62
N ALA A 309 -25.84 27.79 -36.84
CA ALA A 309 -26.49 28.41 -38.03
C ALA A 309 -27.46 27.47 -38.76
N THR A 310 -27.63 26.24 -38.32
CA THR A 310 -28.49 25.21 -38.93
C THR A 310 -29.71 24.80 -38.10
N GLU A 311 -29.92 25.42 -36.92
CA GLU A 311 -31.16 25.33 -36.14
C GLU A 311 -32.00 26.63 -36.32
#